data_aef1488156392280fbc98c66ec40107e
#
_entry.id   aef1488156392280fbc98c66ec40107e
#
_cell.length_a   1.000
_cell.length_b   1.000
_cell.length_c   1.000
_cell.angle_alpha   90.00
_cell.angle_beta   90.00
_cell.angle_gamma   90.00
#
_symmetry.space_group_name_H-M   'P 1'
#
loop_
_entity.id
_entity.type
_entity.pdbx_description
1 polymer ?
#
loop_
_entity_poly.entity_id
_entity_poly.type
_entity_poly.pdbx_seq_one_letter_code
_entity_poly.pdbx_strand_id
1 'polypeptide(L)'
;MKNEDVGEGLVPSRYPKRKTARLKDFDYAQANTVFFITLCSLGKRQVFVRHDFNIEVVGCIKKERERVNHAVYVFCLMPEHIHLLSSPIGSGIPITRFMGGLSSQITRLSWRYGHSGRLLQRSFYDHVIRKDEDLRRIAE
;
A
#
# COMPACT_ATOMS: atom_id res chain seq x y z
N MET A 1 2.05 -22.44 -0.11
CA MET A 1 2.39 -22.61 0.17
C MET A 1 2.43 -22.53 0.64
N LYS A 2 2.41 -22.47 0.88
CA LYS A 2 2.48 -22.41 1.52
C LYS A 2 3.04 -21.82 1.76
N ASN A 3 3.10 -21.36 1.91
CA ASN A 3 3.61 -20.94 2.26
C ASN A 3 3.84 -20.44 2.56
N GLU A 4 3.77 -20.15 2.71
CA GLU A 4 4.01 -19.90 2.99
C GLU A 4 4.41 -19.73 3.37
N ASP A 5 4.41 -19.82 3.58
CA ASP A 5 4.79 -19.92 4.09
C ASP A 5 5.30 -20.05 4.32
N VAL A 6 5.61 -20.29 4.02
CA VAL A 6 6.30 -20.59 4.63
C VAL A 6 7.44 -20.25 5.30
N GLY A 7 8.26 -20.55 5.21
CA GLY A 7 9.40 -20.14 6.00
C GLY A 7 9.17 -19.03 6.97
N GLU A 8 8.36 -18.18 6.59
CA GLU A 8 7.98 -17.09 7.47
C GLU A 8 7.18 -17.56 8.67
N GLY A 9 6.80 -18.80 8.69
CA GLY A 9 6.13 -19.36 9.84
C GLY A 9 6.97 -19.38 11.10
N LEU A 10 8.27 -19.14 10.96
CA LEU A 10 9.16 -19.16 12.11
C LEU A 10 8.99 -17.93 13.01
N VAL A 11 8.56 -16.82 12.44
CA VAL A 11 8.37 -15.58 13.19
C VAL A 11 6.94 -15.12 12.99
N PRO A 12 6.16 -14.95 14.08
CA PRO A 12 4.79 -14.47 13.92
C PRO A 12 4.77 -13.11 13.25
N SER A 13 3.87 -12.94 12.31
CA SER A 13 3.69 -11.66 11.66
C SER A 13 3.08 -10.67 12.64
N ARG A 14 3.54 -9.42 12.57
CA ARG A 14 2.92 -8.35 13.32
C ARG A 14 1.48 -8.13 12.87
N TYR A 15 1.21 -8.41 11.62
CA TYR A 15 -0.12 -8.21 11.05
C TYR A 15 -0.79 -9.56 10.86
N PRO A 16 -2.10 -9.65 11.10
CA PRO A 16 -2.81 -10.90 10.86
C PRO A 16 -2.69 -11.30 9.40
N LYS A 17 -2.42 -12.56 9.17
CA LYS A 17 -2.42 -13.09 7.81
C LYS A 17 -3.83 -13.39 7.39
N ARG A 18 -4.14 -13.06 6.17
CA ARG A 18 -5.44 -13.36 5.58
C ARG A 18 -5.25 -14.42 4.50
N LYS A 19 -6.21 -15.31 4.38
CA LYS A 19 -6.23 -16.24 3.26
C LYS A 19 -6.46 -15.50 1.95
N THR A 20 -7.27 -14.45 2.00
CA THR A 20 -7.45 -13.54 0.88
C THR A 20 -7.07 -12.15 1.36
N ALA A 21 -6.48 -11.36 0.49
CA ALA A 21 -6.05 -10.01 0.83
C ALA A 21 -7.23 -9.04 0.88
N ARG A 22 -8.40 -9.44 0.36
CA ARG A 22 -9.53 -8.53 0.23
C ARG A 22 -10.77 -9.14 0.83
N LEU A 23 -11.67 -8.29 1.31
CA LEU A 23 -12.96 -8.70 1.80
C LEU A 23 -13.85 -9.10 0.64
N LYS A 24 -14.54 -10.22 0.81
CA LYS A 24 -15.48 -10.70 -0.19
C LYS A 24 -16.68 -9.78 -0.23
N ASP A 25 -17.16 -9.47 -1.42
CA ASP A 25 -18.35 -8.65 -1.65
C ASP A 25 -18.24 -7.21 -1.14
N PHE A 26 -17.04 -6.76 -0.82
CA PHE A 26 -16.85 -5.38 -0.43
C PHE A 26 -16.54 -4.52 -1.67
N ASP A 27 -17.17 -3.35 -1.74
CA ASP A 27 -16.97 -2.43 -2.85
C ASP A 27 -15.75 -1.54 -2.58
N TYR A 28 -14.64 -1.88 -3.18
CA TYR A 28 -13.40 -1.13 -3.03
C TYR A 28 -13.37 0.17 -3.84
N ALA A 29 -14.45 0.48 -4.55
CA ALA A 29 -14.61 1.75 -5.26
C ALA A 29 -15.58 2.69 -4.56
N GLN A 30 -16.05 2.34 -3.38
CA GLN A 30 -17.06 3.09 -2.66
C GLN A 30 -16.58 4.52 -2.38
N ALA A 31 -17.42 5.49 -2.77
CA ALA A 31 -17.02 6.90 -2.83
C ALA A 31 -16.58 7.50 -1.49
N ASN A 32 -17.30 7.15 -0.43
CA ASN A 32 -17.09 7.79 0.88
C ASN A 32 -16.26 6.92 1.83
N THR A 33 -15.63 5.90 1.30
CA THR A 33 -14.81 5.02 2.11
C THR A 33 -13.38 5.52 2.13
N VAL A 34 -12.79 5.57 3.32
CA VAL A 34 -11.38 5.89 3.49
C VAL A 34 -10.69 4.60 3.93
N PHE A 35 -9.60 4.29 3.24
CA PHE A 35 -8.81 3.09 3.52
C PHE A 35 -7.49 3.50 4.15
N PHE A 36 -7.15 2.82 5.25
CA PHE A 36 -5.81 2.88 5.82
C PHE A 36 -5.03 1.71 5.24
N ILE A 37 -4.00 2.01 4.47
CA ILE A 37 -3.29 1.01 3.68
C ILE A 37 -1.85 0.90 4.17
N THR A 38 -1.36 -0.35 4.27
CA THR A 38 0.03 -0.63 4.55
C THR A 38 0.58 -1.48 3.42
N LEU A 39 1.57 -0.95 2.71
CA LEU A 39 2.23 -1.62 1.60
C LEU A 39 3.65 -1.94 2.03
N CYS A 40 3.97 -3.23 2.13
CA CYS A 40 5.25 -3.70 2.66
C CYS A 40 6.23 -4.10 1.57
N SER A 41 7.51 -3.88 1.84
CA SER A 41 8.56 -4.39 0.96
C SER A 41 8.62 -5.90 1.05
N LEU A 42 9.10 -6.52 -0.02
CA LEU A 42 9.30 -7.96 -0.08
C LEU A 42 10.39 -8.36 0.92
N GLY A 43 10.07 -9.30 1.80
CA GLY A 43 11.01 -9.72 2.83
C GLY A 43 11.30 -8.67 3.88
N LYS A 44 10.48 -7.61 3.93
CA LYS A 44 10.63 -6.50 4.87
C LYS A 44 12.01 -5.85 4.80
N ARG A 45 12.57 -5.81 3.60
CA ARG A 45 13.85 -5.13 3.38
C ARG A 45 13.67 -3.62 3.51
N GLN A 46 14.71 -2.95 3.99
CA GLN A 46 14.69 -1.50 4.16
C GLN A 46 14.99 -0.82 2.82
N VAL A 47 13.98 -0.72 1.98
CA VAL A 47 14.12 -0.20 0.61
C VAL A 47 13.81 1.30 0.52
N PHE A 48 13.13 1.86 1.51
CA PHE A 48 12.75 3.28 1.51
C PHE A 48 13.65 4.09 2.44
N VAL A 49 14.97 4.00 2.20
CA VAL A 49 15.95 4.68 3.07
C VAL A 49 16.77 5.74 2.34
N ARG A 50 16.82 5.70 1.01
CA ARG A 50 17.53 6.73 0.25
C ARG A 50 16.61 7.92 0.00
N HIS A 51 17.10 9.10 0.33
CA HIS A 51 16.30 10.31 0.19
C HIS A 51 15.88 10.57 -1.26
N ASP A 52 16.79 10.43 -2.21
CA ASP A 52 16.50 10.66 -3.62
C ASP A 52 15.47 9.67 -4.16
N PHE A 53 15.59 8.40 -3.79
CA PHE A 53 14.60 7.40 -4.17
C PHE A 53 13.24 7.73 -3.57
N ASN A 54 13.22 8.11 -2.30
CA ASN A 54 11.96 8.41 -1.59
C ASN A 54 11.24 9.61 -2.20
N ILE A 55 11.96 10.63 -2.64
CA ILE A 55 11.34 11.76 -3.32
C ILE A 55 10.63 11.30 -4.59
N GLU A 56 11.25 10.41 -5.35
CA GLU A 56 10.63 9.90 -6.56
C GLU A 56 9.46 8.96 -6.26
N VAL A 57 9.51 8.22 -5.14
CA VAL A 57 8.38 7.41 -4.69
C VAL A 57 7.18 8.30 -4.39
N VAL A 58 7.41 9.44 -3.72
CA VAL A 58 6.34 10.42 -3.48
C VAL A 58 5.76 10.90 -4.81
N GLY A 59 6.60 11.12 -5.81
CA GLY A 59 6.15 11.46 -7.15
C GLY A 59 5.26 10.39 -7.77
N CYS A 60 5.58 9.12 -7.53
CA CYS A 60 4.76 8.00 -7.99
C CYS A 60 3.37 8.04 -7.33
N ILE A 61 3.32 8.33 -6.04
CA ILE A 61 2.05 8.44 -5.32
C ILE A 61 1.18 9.54 -5.94
N LYS A 62 1.77 10.71 -6.17
CA LYS A 62 1.05 11.83 -6.78
C LYS A 62 0.55 11.49 -8.17
N LYS A 63 1.42 10.91 -8.98
CA LYS A 63 1.10 10.59 -10.36
C LYS A 63 -0.02 9.55 -10.45
N GLU A 64 0.06 8.52 -9.63
CA GLU A 64 -0.95 7.48 -9.67
C GLU A 64 -2.28 7.96 -9.13
N ARG A 65 -2.28 8.76 -8.06
CA ARG A 65 -3.53 9.27 -7.53
C ARG A 65 -4.24 10.16 -8.55
N GLU A 66 -3.48 10.92 -9.33
CA GLU A 66 -4.06 11.75 -10.39
C GLU A 66 -4.62 10.89 -11.51
N ARG A 67 -3.88 9.84 -11.87
CA ARG A 67 -4.30 8.95 -12.96
C ARG A 67 -5.63 8.27 -12.68
N VAL A 68 -5.89 7.87 -11.43
CA VAL A 68 -7.14 7.19 -11.06
C VAL A 68 -8.13 8.14 -10.38
N ASN A 69 -7.77 9.40 -10.20
CA ASN A 69 -8.61 10.42 -9.58
C ASN A 69 -9.04 10.01 -8.16
N HIS A 70 -8.08 9.56 -7.36
CA HIS A 70 -8.29 9.24 -5.95
C HIS A 70 -7.78 10.36 -5.08
N ALA A 71 -8.23 10.39 -3.82
CA ALA A 71 -7.67 11.26 -2.79
C ALA A 71 -6.64 10.48 -2.00
N VAL A 72 -5.52 11.11 -1.72
CA VAL A 72 -4.54 10.61 -0.75
C VAL A 72 -4.42 11.69 0.31
N TYR A 73 -4.95 11.41 1.50
CA TYR A 73 -5.02 12.42 2.56
C TYR A 73 -3.70 12.55 3.31
N VAL A 74 -3.03 11.43 3.50
CA VAL A 74 -1.73 11.41 4.18
C VAL A 74 -0.99 10.16 3.75
N PHE A 75 0.33 10.25 3.76
CA PHE A 75 1.18 9.09 3.53
C PHE A 75 2.43 9.21 4.39
N CYS A 76 3.07 8.07 4.62
CA CYS A 76 4.31 8.02 5.38
C CYS A 76 5.17 6.88 4.84
N LEU A 77 6.39 7.21 4.46
CA LEU A 77 7.37 6.22 4.03
C LEU A 77 8.20 5.79 5.22
N MET A 78 8.04 4.54 5.62
CA MET A 78 8.89 3.91 6.63
C MET A 78 9.97 3.10 5.90
N PRO A 79 11.05 2.71 6.57
CA PRO A 79 12.13 2.02 5.85
C PRO A 79 11.67 0.78 5.08
N GLU A 80 10.69 0.06 5.58
CA GLU A 80 10.27 -1.22 5.01
C GLU A 80 8.82 -1.26 4.57
N HIS A 81 8.09 -0.13 4.66
CA HIS A 81 6.69 -0.09 4.25
C HIS A 81 6.21 1.34 4.05
N ILE A 82 5.05 1.47 3.44
CA ILE A 82 4.38 2.75 3.21
C ILE A 82 3.00 2.68 3.83
N HIS A 83 2.63 3.71 4.56
CA HIS A 83 1.26 3.91 5.03
C HIS A 83 0.58 4.98 4.21
N LEU A 84 -0.70 4.76 3.92
CA LEU A 84 -1.52 5.69 3.16
C LEU A 84 -2.92 5.76 3.75
N LEU A 85 -3.50 6.95 3.77
CA LEU A 85 -4.93 7.14 3.93
C LEU A 85 -5.46 7.62 2.59
N SER A 86 -6.34 6.84 1.97
CA SER A 86 -6.76 7.11 0.61
C SER A 86 -8.22 6.74 0.40
N SER A 87 -8.85 7.39 -0.57
CA SER A 87 -10.25 7.14 -0.91
C SER A 87 -10.44 7.24 -2.42
N PRO A 88 -11.32 6.39 -3.00
CA PRO A 88 -11.67 6.50 -4.42
C PRO A 88 -12.45 7.77 -4.77
N ILE A 89 -13.10 8.42 -3.83
CA ILE A 89 -13.87 9.68 -3.96
C ILE A 89 -14.76 9.73 -5.20
N GLY A 90 -15.50 8.64 -5.47
CA GLY A 90 -16.45 8.62 -6.57
C GLY A 90 -15.86 8.44 -7.95
N SER A 91 -14.59 8.10 -8.06
CA SER A 91 -13.94 7.86 -9.35
C SER A 91 -14.47 6.62 -10.07
N GLY A 92 -15.10 5.70 -9.33
CA GLY A 92 -15.50 4.41 -9.85
C GLY A 92 -14.36 3.43 -9.99
N ILE A 93 -13.14 3.82 -9.64
CA ILE A 93 -11.95 2.99 -9.76
C ILE A 93 -11.60 2.47 -8.37
N PRO A 94 -11.52 1.14 -8.18
CA PRO A 94 -11.26 0.59 -6.84
C PRO A 94 -9.86 0.90 -6.35
N ILE A 95 -9.71 0.92 -5.03
CA ILE A 95 -8.43 1.18 -4.39
C ILE A 95 -7.38 0.14 -4.80
N THR A 96 -7.83 -1.07 -5.13
CA THR A 96 -6.92 -2.13 -5.58
C THR A 96 -6.22 -1.75 -6.88
N ARG A 97 -6.92 -1.04 -7.77
CA ARG A 97 -6.34 -0.56 -9.03
C ARG A 97 -5.27 0.50 -8.76
N PHE A 98 -5.56 1.42 -7.86
CA PHE A 98 -4.61 2.44 -7.44
C PHE A 98 -3.34 1.78 -6.89
N MET A 99 -3.51 0.83 -5.99
CA MET A 99 -2.36 0.17 -5.36
C MET A 99 -1.57 -0.67 -6.35
N GLY A 100 -2.25 -1.33 -7.29
CA GLY A 100 -1.55 -2.09 -8.34
C GLY A 100 -0.68 -1.21 -9.21
N GLY A 101 -1.22 -0.07 -9.64
CA GLY A 101 -0.47 0.88 -10.44
C GLY A 101 0.69 1.49 -9.67
N LEU A 102 0.46 1.85 -8.42
CA LEU A 102 1.50 2.43 -7.57
C LEU A 102 2.64 1.42 -7.36
N SER A 103 2.31 0.18 -7.03
CA SER A 103 3.32 -0.86 -6.82
C SER A 103 4.17 -1.07 -8.08
N SER A 104 3.53 -1.08 -9.24
CA SER A 104 4.25 -1.22 -10.51
C SER A 104 5.20 -0.06 -10.75
N GLN A 105 4.76 1.14 -10.52
CA GLN A 105 5.59 2.33 -10.73
C GLN A 105 6.79 2.34 -9.79
N ILE A 106 6.57 2.04 -8.52
CA ILE A 106 7.66 2.03 -7.54
C ILE A 106 8.67 0.95 -7.87
N THR A 107 8.19 -0.23 -8.27
CA THR A 107 9.08 -1.33 -8.63
C THR A 107 9.96 -0.97 -9.83
N ARG A 108 9.36 -0.42 -10.88
CA ARG A 108 10.14 0.00 -12.06
C ARG A 108 11.13 1.10 -11.71
N LEU A 109 10.72 2.02 -10.86
CA LEU A 109 11.61 3.08 -10.38
C LEU A 109 12.82 2.48 -9.65
N SER A 110 12.60 1.47 -8.82
CA SER A 110 13.66 0.86 -8.02
C SER A 110 14.74 0.23 -8.88
N TRP A 111 14.40 -0.21 -10.08
CA TRP A 111 15.39 -0.79 -10.98
C TRP A 111 16.46 0.21 -11.39
N ARG A 112 16.11 1.49 -11.44
CA ARG A 112 17.10 2.54 -11.72
C ARG A 112 18.02 2.84 -10.54
N TYR A 113 17.65 2.31 -9.36
CA TYR A 113 18.42 2.48 -8.13
C TYR A 113 19.17 1.21 -7.72
N GLY A 114 19.31 0.27 -8.66
CA GLY A 114 20.11 -0.92 -8.44
C GLY A 114 19.36 -2.14 -7.93
N HIS A 115 18.05 -2.02 -7.73
CA HIS A 115 17.22 -3.18 -7.38
C HIS A 115 16.89 -3.97 -8.64
N SER A 116 16.51 -5.22 -8.45
CA SER A 116 16.04 -6.07 -9.55
C SER A 116 14.86 -6.89 -9.07
N GLY A 117 13.98 -7.22 -10.02
CA GLY A 117 12.81 -8.03 -9.70
C GLY A 117 11.81 -7.27 -8.87
N ARG A 118 11.03 -8.03 -8.11
CA ARG A 118 9.94 -7.49 -7.32
C ARG A 118 10.46 -6.84 -6.05
N LEU A 119 9.97 -5.63 -5.79
CA LEU A 119 10.37 -4.85 -4.62
C LEU A 119 9.39 -5.00 -3.46
N LEU A 120 8.11 -5.11 -3.79
CA LEU A 120 7.02 -5.03 -2.82
C LEU A 120 6.27 -6.36 -2.75
N GLN A 121 5.59 -6.58 -1.63
CA GLN A 121 4.71 -7.73 -1.48
C GLN A 121 3.56 -7.62 -2.47
N ARG A 122 3.00 -8.77 -2.88
CA ARG A 122 1.92 -8.80 -3.88
C ARG A 122 0.67 -8.10 -3.40
N SER A 123 0.37 -8.27 -2.12
CA SER A 123 -0.81 -7.68 -1.52
C SER A 123 -0.42 -6.62 -0.54
N PHE A 124 -1.36 -5.75 -0.25
CA PHE A 124 -1.22 -4.77 0.82
C PHE A 124 -2.26 -5.06 1.89
N TYR A 125 -2.04 -4.53 3.07
CA TYR A 125 -3.01 -4.60 4.15
C TYR A 125 -3.87 -3.37 4.08
N ASP A 126 -5.18 -3.53 4.31
CA ASP A 126 -6.09 -2.40 4.30
C ASP A 126 -7.05 -2.49 5.47
N HIS A 127 -7.41 -1.34 5.97
CA HIS A 127 -8.38 -1.19 7.04
C HIS A 127 -9.35 -0.08 6.63
N VAL A 128 -10.64 -0.39 6.63
CA VAL A 128 -11.67 0.59 6.31
C VAL A 128 -11.93 1.44 7.54
N ILE A 129 -11.83 2.75 7.39
CA ILE A 129 -12.08 3.66 8.49
C ILE A 129 -13.59 3.76 8.69
N ARG A 130 -14.04 3.44 9.89
CA ARG A 130 -15.46 3.45 10.22
C ARG A 130 -15.86 4.84 10.71
N LYS A 131 -17.18 5.10 10.72
CA LYS A 131 -17.71 6.39 11.15
C LYS A 131 -17.31 6.76 12.57
N ASP A 132 -17.17 5.76 13.43
CA ASP A 132 -16.85 5.98 14.84
C ASP A 132 -15.35 6.12 15.09
N GLU A 133 -14.54 6.06 14.05
CA GLU A 133 -13.10 6.22 14.19
C GLU A 133 -12.70 7.66 13.88
N ASP A 134 -11.73 8.14 14.63
CA ASP A 134 -11.18 9.47 14.41
C ASP A 134 -10.02 9.39 13.43
N LEU A 135 -10.21 9.96 12.24
CA LEU A 135 -9.20 9.95 11.20
C LEU A 135 -7.89 10.58 11.66
N ARG A 136 -7.98 11.63 12.47
CA ARG A 136 -6.78 12.28 12.96
C ARG A 136 -5.98 11.38 13.89
N ARG A 137 -6.68 10.63 14.71
CA ARG A 137 -6.06 9.71 15.64
C ARG A 137 -5.30 8.60 14.90
N ILE A 138 -5.88 8.13 13.80
CA ILE A 138 -5.24 7.09 12.99
C ILE A 138 -4.02 7.63 12.24
N ALA A 139 -4.12 8.87 11.76
CA ALA A 139 -3.03 9.50 11.00
C ALA A 139 -1.84 9.88 11.88
N GLU A 140 -2.08 10.11 13.17
CA GLU A 140 -1.00 10.39 14.11
C GLU A 140 -0.18 9.14 14.41
#